data_b3e868481afe690bc46839c9e4b7e4ef
#
_entry.id   b3e868481afe690bc46839c9e4b7e4ef
#
_cell.length_a   1.000
_cell.length_b   1.000
_cell.length_c   1.000
_cell.angle_alpha   90.00
_cell.angle_beta   90.00
_cell.angle_gamma   90.00
#
_symmetry.space_group_name_H-M   'P 1'
#
loop_
_entity.id
_entity.type
_entity.pdbx_description
1 polymer ?
#
loop_
_entity_poly.entity_id
_entity_poly.type
_entity_poly.pdbx_seq_one_letter_code
_entity_poly.pdbx_strand_id
1 'polypeptide(L)'
;MSATVTFRIEGMTCAACVARVEKALLRVPGVEAAAVSLATERADIRIARPDEAEAIADLAAAIGAAGYSGHPLGAGAAGDAGTISRRDKLRVGAGLLLALPLVAEMPAHFGMPVPRLPPLLALALAAIVQFSPGLGLDFYRAAWSALRARAGNMDLLVAIGTSAAFAAGAVAILRDPFGHPVHYLEASTVVIALVVLGRTLEARARRGAARAIRALAALAPDRARVERDGRESEVAASDVALGDIAIVLPGERIPVDGVVRSGISQADESLITGESRPVEKVPGDLAIGGSVNGDGILRIEAQAVGARTTLARIVALVERAQSSKAPVQRLVDQVAAIFVPVVLALAGTSFLGWWLVAGDAGTGLYAAVSVLVIACPCALGLATPMAVVAGCGAAARHAILVKDAAALERLAQADAVVFDKTGTLTVGRPVVEKLVAARPGGEDHLLGLAAAVERGSAHPLARAIVACAAERGIRPPTPAQLE
;
A
#
# COMPACT_ATOMS: atom_id res chain seq x y z
N MET A 1 -15.30 -17.13 15.42
CA MET A 1 -14.19 -16.97 14.46
C MET A 1 -14.19 -15.52 14.03
N SER A 2 -13.08 -14.79 14.12
CA SER A 2 -12.99 -13.42 13.65
C SER A 2 -12.75 -13.42 12.13
N ALA A 3 -13.55 -12.65 11.38
CA ALA A 3 -13.38 -12.43 9.96
C ALA A 3 -12.60 -11.12 9.72
N THR A 4 -11.85 -11.04 8.62
CA THR A 4 -11.21 -9.79 8.20
C THR A 4 -11.91 -9.28 6.94
N VAL A 5 -12.47 -8.07 7.03
CA VAL A 5 -13.12 -7.38 5.91
C VAL A 5 -12.24 -6.22 5.48
N THR A 6 -12.01 -6.10 4.18
CA THR A 6 -11.21 -5.02 3.61
C THR A 6 -12.10 -4.02 2.87
N PHE A 7 -11.92 -2.74 3.17
CA PHE A 7 -12.57 -1.62 2.49
C PHE A 7 -11.57 -0.80 1.70
N ARG A 8 -11.98 -0.31 0.54
CA ARG A 8 -11.33 0.81 -0.13
C ARG A 8 -11.92 2.11 0.40
N ILE A 9 -11.08 3.05 0.82
CA ILE A 9 -11.51 4.33 1.39
C ILE A 9 -11.03 5.47 0.51
N GLU A 10 -11.96 6.22 -0.04
CA GLU A 10 -11.67 7.37 -0.88
C GLU A 10 -11.79 8.68 -0.08
N GLY A 11 -10.97 9.68 -0.45
CA GLY A 11 -11.00 11.01 0.16
C GLY A 11 -10.03 11.21 1.31
N MET A 12 -9.25 10.22 1.72
CA MET A 12 -8.19 10.41 2.71
C MET A 12 -7.00 11.16 2.09
N THR A 13 -6.53 12.20 2.76
CA THR A 13 -5.44 13.05 2.24
C THR A 13 -4.26 13.15 3.21
N CYS A 14 -4.42 12.77 4.48
CA CYS A 14 -3.38 12.93 5.49
C CYS A 14 -3.52 11.89 6.62
N ALA A 15 -2.51 11.81 7.47
CA ALA A 15 -2.50 10.91 8.63
C ALA A 15 -3.66 11.17 9.62
N ALA A 16 -4.09 12.42 9.78
CA ALA A 16 -5.26 12.76 10.59
C ALA A 16 -6.56 12.16 10.04
N CYS A 17 -6.67 12.03 8.70
CA CYS A 17 -7.78 11.36 8.04
C CYS A 17 -7.80 9.86 8.39
N VAL A 18 -6.64 9.21 8.33
CA VAL A 18 -6.46 7.80 8.71
C VAL A 18 -6.88 7.55 10.15
N ALA A 19 -6.36 8.34 11.09
CA ALA A 19 -6.69 8.20 12.51
C ALA A 19 -8.20 8.40 12.79
N ARG A 20 -8.85 9.27 12.01
CA ARG A 20 -10.30 9.50 12.11
C ARG A 20 -11.10 8.30 11.64
N VAL A 21 -10.74 7.71 10.50
CA VAL A 21 -11.40 6.52 9.98
C VAL A 21 -11.19 5.34 10.93
N GLU A 22 -9.96 5.12 11.40
CA GLU A 22 -9.66 4.08 12.40
C GLU A 22 -10.53 4.23 13.65
N LYS A 23 -10.60 5.45 14.20
CA LYS A 23 -11.42 5.75 15.38
C LYS A 23 -12.92 5.54 15.13
N ALA A 24 -13.42 5.84 13.94
CA ALA A 24 -14.81 5.61 13.57
C ALA A 24 -15.10 4.09 13.46
N LEU A 25 -14.23 3.34 12.82
CA LEU A 25 -14.34 1.89 12.65
C LEU A 25 -14.28 1.15 14.00
N LEU A 26 -13.37 1.54 14.89
CA LEU A 26 -13.23 0.94 16.23
C LEU A 26 -14.44 1.21 17.16
N ARG A 27 -15.34 2.11 16.78
CA ARG A 27 -16.59 2.37 17.53
C ARG A 27 -17.74 1.48 17.07
N VAL A 28 -17.60 0.80 15.94
CA VAL A 28 -18.62 -0.14 15.45
C VAL A 28 -18.63 -1.38 16.33
N PRO A 29 -19.79 -1.79 16.85
CA PRO A 29 -19.88 -2.97 17.70
C PRO A 29 -19.37 -4.23 16.99
N GLY A 30 -18.50 -4.99 17.64
CA GLY A 30 -17.92 -6.22 17.10
C GLY A 30 -16.62 -6.02 16.33
N VAL A 31 -16.12 -4.79 16.16
CA VAL A 31 -14.79 -4.54 15.60
C VAL A 31 -13.71 -4.71 16.68
N GLU A 32 -12.81 -5.66 16.45
CA GLU A 32 -11.67 -5.95 17.34
C GLU A 32 -10.44 -5.10 16.99
N ALA A 33 -10.21 -4.87 15.70
CA ALA A 33 -9.10 -4.08 15.21
C ALA A 33 -9.44 -3.47 13.85
N ALA A 34 -8.93 -2.26 13.59
CA ALA A 34 -8.99 -1.61 12.30
C ALA A 34 -7.61 -1.00 11.99
N ALA A 35 -7.05 -1.35 10.85
CA ALA A 35 -5.81 -0.80 10.33
C ALA A 35 -6.10 -0.09 9.01
N VAL A 36 -5.88 1.22 8.97
CA VAL A 36 -6.15 2.04 7.79
C VAL A 36 -4.84 2.54 7.18
N SER A 37 -4.66 2.32 5.90
CA SER A 37 -3.50 2.75 5.15
C SER A 37 -3.83 3.90 4.20
N LEU A 38 -3.17 5.03 4.39
CA LEU A 38 -3.23 6.14 3.44
C LEU A 38 -2.56 5.80 2.10
N ALA A 39 -1.51 4.98 2.14
CA ALA A 39 -0.72 4.63 0.95
C ALA A 39 -1.47 3.71 -0.01
N THR A 40 -2.24 2.76 0.52
CA THR A 40 -3.03 1.82 -0.28
C THR A 40 -4.49 2.22 -0.41
N GLU A 41 -4.93 3.25 0.31
CA GLU A 41 -6.35 3.68 0.41
C GLU A 41 -7.27 2.55 0.89
N ARG A 42 -6.76 1.67 1.78
CA ARG A 42 -7.47 0.50 2.30
C ARG A 42 -7.61 0.54 3.81
N ALA A 43 -8.67 -0.10 4.29
CA ALA A 43 -8.86 -0.42 5.69
C ALA A 43 -9.05 -1.92 5.85
N ASP A 44 -8.21 -2.56 6.65
CA ASP A 44 -8.35 -3.94 7.05
C ASP A 44 -8.98 -3.99 8.44
N ILE A 45 -10.17 -4.58 8.53
CA ILE A 45 -11.02 -4.53 9.72
C ILE A 45 -11.27 -5.95 10.19
N ARG A 46 -10.89 -6.24 11.43
CA ARG A 46 -11.16 -7.53 12.07
C ARG A 46 -12.46 -7.45 12.86
N ILE A 47 -13.40 -8.32 12.55
CA ILE A 47 -14.74 -8.34 13.14
C ILE A 47 -15.00 -9.69 13.82
N ALA A 48 -15.60 -9.66 15.01
CA ALA A 48 -16.10 -10.82 15.75
C ALA A 48 -17.62 -10.94 15.62
N ARG A 49 -18.18 -10.87 14.40
CA ARG A 49 -19.62 -10.94 14.15
C ARG A 49 -19.96 -12.10 13.20
N PRO A 50 -21.12 -12.80 13.44
CA PRO A 50 -21.55 -13.91 12.59
C PRO A 50 -22.18 -13.45 11.28
N ASP A 51 -22.73 -12.22 11.17
CA ASP A 51 -23.39 -11.70 9.96
C ASP A 51 -22.47 -10.69 9.24
N GLU A 52 -21.87 -11.15 8.13
CA GLU A 52 -20.90 -10.39 7.34
C GLU A 52 -21.58 -9.25 6.57
N ALA A 53 -22.81 -9.41 6.11
CA ALA A 53 -23.53 -8.42 5.30
C ALA A 53 -23.96 -7.21 6.14
N GLU A 54 -24.49 -7.44 7.36
CA GLU A 54 -24.87 -6.37 8.29
C GLU A 54 -23.64 -5.61 8.77
N ALA A 55 -22.56 -6.34 9.08
CA ALA A 55 -21.29 -5.72 9.48
C ALA A 55 -20.71 -4.84 8.39
N ILE A 56 -20.76 -5.24 7.11
CA ILE A 56 -20.30 -4.44 5.97
C ILE A 56 -21.10 -3.14 5.86
N ALA A 57 -22.43 -3.16 6.05
CA ALA A 57 -23.26 -1.97 6.01
C ALA A 57 -22.94 -1.00 7.15
N ASP A 58 -22.77 -1.50 8.39
CA ASP A 58 -22.40 -0.71 9.56
C ASP A 58 -21.03 -0.04 9.38
N LEU A 59 -20.05 -0.78 8.84
CA LEU A 59 -18.71 -0.27 8.56
C LEU A 59 -18.74 0.81 7.49
N ALA A 60 -19.50 0.61 6.40
CA ALA A 60 -19.67 1.63 5.35
C ALA A 60 -20.33 2.90 5.90
N ALA A 61 -21.35 2.76 6.75
CA ALA A 61 -22.01 3.87 7.42
C ALA A 61 -21.04 4.63 8.36
N ALA A 62 -20.20 3.93 9.12
CA ALA A 62 -19.22 4.54 10.00
C ALA A 62 -18.14 5.31 9.21
N ILE A 63 -17.67 4.78 8.08
CA ILE A 63 -16.76 5.48 7.17
C ILE A 63 -17.43 6.73 6.59
N GLY A 64 -18.70 6.61 6.17
CA GLY A 64 -19.51 7.74 5.68
C GLY A 64 -19.71 8.83 6.74
N ALA A 65 -20.01 8.46 7.98
CA ALA A 65 -20.14 9.38 9.11
C ALA A 65 -18.82 10.09 9.45
N ALA A 66 -17.68 9.45 9.19
CA ALA A 66 -16.36 10.07 9.32
C ALA A 66 -16.04 11.05 8.18
N GLY A 67 -16.89 11.15 7.14
CA GLY A 67 -16.75 12.06 6.00
C GLY A 67 -15.99 11.50 4.81
N TYR A 68 -15.90 10.17 4.68
CA TYR A 68 -15.18 9.47 3.62
C TYR A 68 -16.10 8.48 2.90
N SER A 69 -15.73 8.06 1.68
CA SER A 69 -16.45 7.03 0.95
C SER A 69 -15.74 5.70 1.12
N GLY A 70 -16.46 4.68 1.62
CA GLY A 70 -15.93 3.32 1.82
C GLY A 70 -16.66 2.32 0.93
N HIS A 71 -15.90 1.52 0.17
CA HIS A 71 -16.43 0.46 -0.67
C HIS A 71 -15.80 -0.88 -0.26
N PRO A 72 -16.60 -1.92 0.04
CA PRO A 72 -16.05 -3.22 0.38
C PRO A 72 -15.30 -3.79 -0.83
N LEU A 73 -14.10 -4.30 -0.60
CA LEU A 73 -13.32 -5.01 -1.61
C LEU A 73 -13.62 -6.49 -1.47
N GLY A 74 -14.21 -7.10 -2.50
CA GLY A 74 -14.29 -8.55 -2.58
C GLY A 74 -12.90 -9.18 -2.64
N ALA A 75 -12.74 -10.38 -2.15
CA ALA A 75 -11.50 -11.15 -2.24
C ALA A 75 -11.12 -11.31 -3.73
N GLY A 76 -10.12 -10.54 -4.19
CA GLY A 76 -9.66 -10.58 -5.59
C GLY A 76 -9.79 -9.29 -6.41
N ALA A 77 -10.45 -8.24 -5.89
CA ALA A 77 -10.53 -6.96 -6.61
C ALA A 77 -9.24 -6.14 -6.48
N ALA A 78 -8.23 -6.45 -7.29
CA ALA A 78 -7.11 -5.57 -7.58
C ALA A 78 -7.65 -4.39 -8.42
N GLY A 79 -8.10 -3.32 -7.75
CA GLY A 79 -8.62 -2.14 -8.41
C GLY A 79 -7.58 -1.48 -9.30
N ASP A 80 -8.00 -1.06 -10.48
CA ASP A 80 -7.24 -0.32 -11.50
C ASP A 80 -6.74 1.04 -10.94
N ALA A 81 -5.59 1.02 -10.27
CA ALA A 81 -5.02 2.16 -9.56
C ALA A 81 -3.65 2.61 -10.15
N GLY A 82 -3.47 2.52 -11.46
CA GLY A 82 -2.19 2.78 -12.12
C GLY A 82 -2.03 4.15 -12.78
N THR A 83 -3.10 4.74 -13.28
CA THR A 83 -3.07 5.98 -14.07
C THR A 83 -3.72 7.14 -13.32
N ILE A 84 -3.16 8.35 -13.50
CA ILE A 84 -3.88 9.56 -13.07
C ILE A 84 -5.19 9.59 -13.84
N SER A 85 -6.30 9.63 -13.13
CA SER A 85 -7.62 9.73 -13.75
C SER A 85 -7.65 10.91 -14.71
N ARG A 86 -8.29 10.76 -15.85
CA ARG A 86 -8.53 11.87 -16.78
C ARG A 86 -9.18 13.07 -16.07
N ARG A 87 -10.00 12.79 -15.06
CA ARG A 87 -10.62 13.81 -14.19
C ARG A 87 -9.60 14.59 -13.38
N ASP A 88 -8.57 13.94 -12.80
CA ASP A 88 -7.54 14.63 -12.02
C ASP A 88 -6.68 15.52 -12.90
N LYS A 89 -6.33 15.07 -14.12
CA LYS A 89 -5.61 15.88 -15.09
C LYS A 89 -6.42 17.11 -15.51
N LEU A 90 -7.72 16.95 -15.73
CA LEU A 90 -8.62 18.05 -16.08
C LEU A 90 -8.78 19.05 -14.91
N ARG A 91 -8.89 18.58 -13.65
CA ARG A 91 -8.96 19.43 -12.46
C ARG A 91 -7.71 20.30 -12.32
N VAL A 92 -6.53 19.67 -12.38
CA VAL A 92 -5.25 20.40 -12.31
C VAL A 92 -5.12 21.38 -13.47
N GLY A 93 -5.40 20.93 -14.69
CA GLY A 93 -5.34 21.78 -15.88
C GLY A 93 -6.30 22.95 -15.80
N ALA A 94 -7.54 22.74 -15.36
CA ALA A 94 -8.53 23.79 -15.18
C ALA A 94 -8.10 24.79 -14.08
N GLY A 95 -7.61 24.29 -12.92
CA GLY A 95 -7.14 25.16 -11.84
C GLY A 95 -5.96 26.05 -12.28
N LEU A 96 -4.98 25.48 -12.96
CA LEU A 96 -3.83 26.25 -13.48
C LEU A 96 -4.23 27.22 -14.60
N LEU A 97 -5.11 26.81 -15.51
CA LEU A 97 -5.59 27.65 -16.60
C LEU A 97 -6.38 28.86 -16.07
N LEU A 98 -7.23 28.67 -15.05
CA LEU A 98 -7.99 29.73 -14.42
C LEU A 98 -7.13 30.64 -13.55
N ALA A 99 -6.03 30.13 -12.99
CA ALA A 99 -5.06 30.92 -12.23
C ALA A 99 -4.13 31.74 -13.14
N LEU A 100 -3.85 31.28 -14.35
CA LEU A 100 -2.86 31.89 -15.25
C LEU A 100 -3.10 33.37 -15.54
N PRO A 101 -4.34 33.86 -15.84
CA PRO A 101 -4.59 35.27 -16.09
C PRO A 101 -4.28 36.14 -14.85
N LEU A 102 -4.61 35.65 -13.65
CA LEU A 102 -4.33 36.34 -12.39
C LEU A 102 -2.80 36.42 -12.14
N VAL A 103 -2.07 35.30 -12.35
CA VAL A 103 -0.62 35.26 -12.21
C VAL A 103 0.06 36.18 -13.23
N ALA A 104 -0.50 36.33 -14.42
CA ALA A 104 0.05 37.21 -15.47
C ALA A 104 0.02 38.70 -15.07
N GLU A 105 -0.78 39.09 -14.10
CA GLU A 105 -0.78 40.45 -13.53
C GLU A 105 0.30 40.67 -12.45
N MET A 106 0.88 39.62 -11.90
CA MET A 106 1.86 39.71 -10.81
C MET A 106 3.04 40.65 -11.13
N PRO A 107 3.59 40.72 -12.36
CA PRO A 107 4.64 41.66 -12.69
C PRO A 107 4.21 43.13 -12.59
N ALA A 108 2.92 43.46 -12.68
CA ALA A 108 2.44 44.83 -12.47
C ALA A 108 2.74 45.37 -11.06
N HIS A 109 2.84 44.49 -10.07
CA HIS A 109 3.20 44.86 -8.67
C HIS A 109 4.67 45.34 -8.58
N PHE A 110 5.50 44.93 -9.53
CA PHE A 110 6.90 45.36 -9.67
C PHE A 110 7.08 46.53 -10.65
N GLY A 111 5.98 47.20 -11.05
CA GLY A 111 5.99 48.35 -11.93
C GLY A 111 6.14 48.02 -13.40
N MET A 112 6.01 46.74 -13.83
CA MET A 112 6.06 46.35 -15.22
C MET A 112 4.72 46.66 -15.91
N PRO A 113 4.75 47.19 -17.16
CA PRO A 113 3.55 47.50 -17.93
C PRO A 113 2.95 46.21 -18.51
N VAL A 114 2.08 45.54 -17.72
CA VAL A 114 1.32 44.36 -18.18
C VAL A 114 -0.16 44.71 -18.29
N PRO A 115 -0.92 44.05 -19.19
CA PRO A 115 -2.37 44.20 -19.25
C PRO A 115 -3.02 43.83 -17.94
N ARG A 116 -3.92 44.68 -17.45
CA ARG A 116 -4.66 44.42 -16.20
C ARG A 116 -6.02 43.84 -16.53
N LEU A 117 -6.41 42.84 -15.75
CA LEU A 117 -7.76 42.24 -15.82
C LEU A 117 -8.80 43.20 -15.26
N PRO A 118 -10.01 43.23 -15.84
CA PRO A 118 -11.12 43.88 -15.19
C PRO A 118 -11.37 43.26 -13.81
N PRO A 119 -11.48 44.06 -12.72
CA PRO A 119 -11.62 43.52 -11.35
C PRO A 119 -12.74 42.49 -11.18
N LEU A 120 -13.89 42.73 -11.84
CA LEU A 120 -15.02 41.78 -11.82
C LEU A 120 -14.70 40.44 -12.51
N LEU A 121 -13.88 40.48 -13.57
CA LEU A 121 -13.44 39.22 -14.21
C LEU A 121 -12.48 38.46 -13.31
N ALA A 122 -11.53 39.14 -12.66
CA ALA A 122 -10.64 38.55 -11.67
C ALA A 122 -11.41 37.91 -10.52
N LEU A 123 -12.43 38.62 -10.00
CA LEU A 123 -13.33 38.09 -8.97
C LEU A 123 -14.09 36.84 -9.43
N ALA A 124 -14.62 36.85 -10.66
CA ALA A 124 -15.34 35.71 -11.23
C ALA A 124 -14.43 34.48 -11.39
N LEU A 125 -13.22 34.67 -11.91
CA LEU A 125 -12.23 33.58 -12.03
C LEU A 125 -11.85 33.00 -10.67
N ALA A 126 -11.56 33.86 -9.69
CA ALA A 126 -11.25 33.43 -8.34
C ALA A 126 -12.43 32.70 -7.68
N ALA A 127 -13.67 33.18 -7.86
CA ALA A 127 -14.87 32.54 -7.35
C ALA A 127 -15.06 31.14 -7.96
N ILE A 128 -14.84 30.98 -9.26
CA ILE A 128 -14.91 29.69 -9.93
C ILE A 128 -13.88 28.74 -9.28
N VAL A 129 -12.63 29.13 -9.11
CA VAL A 129 -11.61 28.27 -8.48
C VAL A 129 -11.95 27.96 -7.03
N GLN A 130 -12.42 28.96 -6.26
CA GLN A 130 -12.74 28.85 -4.83
C GLN A 130 -13.90 27.88 -4.56
N PHE A 131 -14.94 27.91 -5.38
CA PHE A 131 -16.20 27.19 -5.13
C PHE A 131 -16.49 26.03 -6.06
N SER A 132 -15.58 25.72 -7.03
CA SER A 132 -15.78 24.58 -7.91
C SER A 132 -15.48 23.24 -7.26
N PRO A 133 -16.29 22.20 -7.54
CA PRO A 133 -15.98 20.82 -7.14
C PRO A 133 -14.67 20.35 -7.76
N GLY A 134 -13.85 19.68 -6.97
CA GLY A 134 -12.53 19.22 -7.41
C GLY A 134 -11.43 20.27 -7.32
N LEU A 135 -11.76 21.50 -6.97
CA LEU A 135 -10.84 22.59 -6.65
C LEU A 135 -11.10 23.05 -5.19
N GLY A 136 -11.47 24.31 -4.97
CA GLY A 136 -11.62 24.89 -3.64
C GLY A 136 -12.72 24.24 -2.79
N LEU A 137 -13.83 23.85 -3.37
CA LEU A 137 -14.96 23.28 -2.63
C LEU A 137 -14.61 22.00 -1.84
N ASP A 138 -13.67 21.20 -2.35
CA ASP A 138 -13.24 19.98 -1.68
C ASP A 138 -12.48 20.28 -0.38
N PHE A 139 -11.75 21.40 -0.31
CA PHE A 139 -11.11 21.86 0.92
C PHE A 139 -12.13 22.28 1.99
N TYR A 140 -13.22 22.94 1.59
CA TYR A 140 -14.29 23.30 2.52
C TYR A 140 -15.00 22.10 3.11
N ARG A 141 -15.29 21.09 2.30
CA ARG A 141 -15.90 19.83 2.76
C ARG A 141 -15.00 19.12 3.76
N ALA A 142 -13.70 19.01 3.44
CA ALA A 142 -12.72 18.40 4.31
C ALA A 142 -12.48 19.21 5.61
N ALA A 143 -12.42 20.54 5.50
CA ALA A 143 -12.29 21.44 6.65
C ALA A 143 -13.51 21.36 7.59
N TRP A 144 -14.72 21.34 7.04
CA TRP A 144 -15.94 21.17 7.81
C TRP A 144 -16.00 19.86 8.58
N SER A 145 -15.62 18.78 7.91
CA SER A 145 -15.50 17.45 8.52
C SER A 145 -14.46 17.44 9.65
N ALA A 146 -13.32 18.13 9.46
CA ALA A 146 -12.28 18.27 10.47
C ALA A 146 -12.74 19.06 11.69
N LEU A 147 -13.42 20.19 11.45
CA LEU A 147 -13.95 21.05 12.51
C LEU A 147 -14.96 20.31 13.38
N ARG A 148 -15.91 19.58 12.76
CA ARG A 148 -16.87 18.73 13.49
C ARG A 148 -16.19 17.66 14.36
N ALA A 149 -15.07 17.12 13.89
CA ALA A 149 -14.29 16.13 14.62
C ALA A 149 -13.33 16.74 15.65
N ARG A 150 -13.31 18.08 15.81
CA ARG A 150 -12.37 18.85 16.66
C ARG A 150 -10.90 18.47 16.38
N ALA A 151 -10.57 18.23 15.10
CA ALA A 151 -9.24 17.86 14.64
C ALA A 151 -8.76 18.91 13.63
N GLY A 152 -7.59 19.49 13.86
CA GLY A 152 -6.92 20.32 12.86
C GLY A 152 -6.44 19.48 11.70
N ASN A 153 -6.62 19.95 10.47
CA ASN A 153 -6.01 19.36 9.28
C ASN A 153 -5.53 20.46 8.31
N MET A 154 -4.76 20.06 7.33
CA MET A 154 -4.26 20.95 6.29
C MET A 154 -5.40 21.65 5.53
N ASP A 155 -6.49 20.94 5.26
CA ASP A 155 -7.64 21.48 4.53
C ASP A 155 -8.28 22.65 5.24
N LEU A 156 -8.29 22.61 6.58
CA LEU A 156 -8.79 23.71 7.41
C LEU A 156 -7.92 24.97 7.24
N LEU A 157 -6.60 24.83 7.25
CA LEU A 157 -5.68 25.96 7.05
C LEU A 157 -5.83 26.57 5.66
N VAL A 158 -5.89 25.73 4.62
CA VAL A 158 -6.10 26.19 3.24
C VAL A 158 -7.45 26.86 3.10
N ALA A 159 -8.53 26.25 3.62
CA ALA A 159 -9.88 26.82 3.53
C ALA A 159 -9.97 28.19 4.25
N ILE A 160 -9.42 28.32 5.46
CA ILE A 160 -9.40 29.59 6.19
C ILE A 160 -8.57 30.65 5.45
N GLY A 161 -7.34 30.31 5.06
CA GLY A 161 -6.42 31.25 4.40
C GLY A 161 -6.96 31.75 3.06
N THR A 162 -7.43 30.82 2.21
CA THR A 162 -7.97 31.19 0.89
C THR A 162 -9.31 31.94 0.99
N SER A 163 -10.16 31.61 1.99
CA SER A 163 -11.41 32.35 2.23
C SER A 163 -11.13 33.76 2.70
N ALA A 164 -10.17 33.96 3.59
CA ALA A 164 -9.79 35.26 4.07
C ALA A 164 -9.24 36.15 2.94
N ALA A 165 -8.36 35.59 2.10
CA ALA A 165 -7.84 36.29 0.94
C ALA A 165 -8.95 36.61 -0.08
N PHE A 166 -9.81 35.64 -0.43
CA PHE A 166 -10.91 35.84 -1.34
C PHE A 166 -11.90 36.94 -0.83
N ALA A 167 -12.26 36.85 0.44
CA ALA A 167 -13.18 37.87 1.06
C ALA A 167 -12.55 39.24 1.05
N ALA A 168 -11.26 39.37 1.35
CA ALA A 168 -10.56 40.68 1.30
C ALA A 168 -10.57 41.27 -0.12
N GLY A 169 -10.26 40.46 -1.14
CA GLY A 169 -10.31 40.88 -2.54
C GLY A 169 -11.72 41.27 -2.98
N ALA A 170 -12.73 40.48 -2.62
CA ALA A 170 -14.13 40.80 -2.93
C ALA A 170 -14.60 42.10 -2.27
N VAL A 171 -14.31 42.29 -0.98
CA VAL A 171 -14.66 43.56 -0.25
C VAL A 171 -13.95 44.76 -0.85
N ALA A 172 -12.67 44.60 -1.23
CA ALA A 172 -11.92 45.71 -1.82
C ALA A 172 -12.49 46.11 -3.20
N ILE A 173 -12.87 45.15 -4.06
CA ILE A 173 -13.52 45.41 -5.35
C ILE A 173 -14.91 46.08 -5.16
N LEU A 174 -15.69 45.64 -4.15
CA LEU A 174 -16.99 46.22 -3.86
C LEU A 174 -16.88 47.67 -3.37
N ARG A 175 -15.80 48.04 -2.67
CA ARG A 175 -15.54 49.40 -2.20
C ARG A 175 -14.99 50.34 -3.28
N ASP A 176 -14.13 49.78 -4.16
CA ASP A 176 -13.56 50.49 -5.28
C ASP A 176 -13.54 49.57 -6.55
N PRO A 177 -14.63 49.59 -7.32
CA PRO A 177 -14.73 48.75 -8.54
C PRO A 177 -13.71 49.08 -9.64
N PHE A 178 -13.08 50.24 -9.57
CA PHE A 178 -12.04 50.70 -10.49
C PHE A 178 -10.62 50.61 -9.92
N GLY A 179 -10.49 50.31 -8.62
CA GLY A 179 -9.24 50.00 -7.97
C GLY A 179 -8.69 48.65 -8.43
N HIS A 180 -7.44 48.34 -8.05
CA HIS A 180 -6.78 47.11 -8.44
C HIS A 180 -6.36 46.25 -7.22
N PRO A 181 -7.33 45.77 -6.40
CA PRO A 181 -7.02 44.90 -5.23
C PRO A 181 -6.88 43.40 -5.64
N VAL A 182 -6.43 43.14 -6.86
CA VAL A 182 -6.43 41.79 -7.45
C VAL A 182 -5.47 40.84 -6.74
N HIS A 183 -4.42 41.36 -6.07
CA HIS A 183 -3.42 40.54 -5.36
C HIS A 183 -3.97 39.58 -4.30
N TYR A 184 -5.09 39.89 -3.64
CA TYR A 184 -5.75 38.99 -2.68
C TYR A 184 -6.41 37.79 -3.44
N LEU A 185 -7.00 38.07 -4.60
CA LEU A 185 -7.66 37.06 -5.42
C LEU A 185 -6.63 36.15 -6.07
N GLU A 186 -5.48 36.71 -6.50
CA GLU A 186 -4.33 35.92 -6.99
C GLU A 186 -3.87 34.93 -5.92
N ALA A 187 -3.61 35.41 -4.68
CA ALA A 187 -3.16 34.57 -3.58
C ALA A 187 -4.11 33.41 -3.33
N SER A 188 -5.42 33.68 -3.23
CA SER A 188 -6.44 32.65 -3.04
C SER A 188 -6.42 31.61 -4.15
N THR A 189 -6.41 32.05 -5.41
CA THR A 189 -6.54 31.21 -6.60
C THR A 189 -5.28 30.37 -6.83
N VAL A 190 -4.09 31.01 -6.73
CA VAL A 190 -2.80 30.34 -6.91
C VAL A 190 -2.56 29.27 -5.84
N VAL A 191 -2.90 29.59 -4.59
CA VAL A 191 -2.75 28.61 -3.49
C VAL A 191 -3.59 27.37 -3.74
N ILE A 192 -4.88 27.53 -4.12
CA ILE A 192 -5.74 26.40 -4.42
C ILE A 192 -5.16 25.58 -5.60
N ALA A 193 -4.78 26.24 -6.69
CA ALA A 193 -4.24 25.57 -7.87
C ALA A 193 -2.95 24.78 -7.55
N LEU A 194 -2.02 25.37 -6.80
CA LEU A 194 -0.77 24.73 -6.38
C LEU A 194 -0.98 23.58 -5.39
N VAL A 195 -1.91 23.72 -4.45
CA VAL A 195 -2.23 22.63 -3.51
C VAL A 195 -2.90 21.47 -4.22
N VAL A 196 -3.80 21.72 -5.18
CA VAL A 196 -4.41 20.65 -6.02
C VAL A 196 -3.35 19.96 -6.88
N LEU A 197 -2.43 20.73 -7.50
CA LEU A 197 -1.28 20.17 -8.22
C LEU A 197 -0.41 19.31 -7.30
N GLY A 198 -0.01 19.85 -6.16
CA GLY A 198 0.81 19.14 -5.16
C GLY A 198 0.18 17.81 -4.74
N ARG A 199 -1.11 17.79 -4.40
CA ARG A 199 -1.86 16.57 -4.06
C ARG A 199 -1.90 15.55 -5.19
N THR A 200 -2.01 16.03 -6.43
CA THR A 200 -2.04 15.13 -7.59
C THR A 200 -0.69 14.49 -7.83
N LEU A 201 0.41 15.26 -7.69
CA LEU A 201 1.77 14.75 -7.78
C LEU A 201 2.07 13.75 -6.65
N GLU A 202 1.66 14.06 -5.44
CA GLU A 202 1.73 13.20 -4.27
C GLU A 202 1.00 11.87 -4.47
N ALA A 203 -0.27 11.91 -4.92
CA ALA A 203 -1.05 10.73 -5.23
C ALA A 203 -0.39 9.87 -6.32
N ARG A 204 0.28 10.52 -7.32
CA ARG A 204 1.04 9.82 -8.35
C ARG A 204 2.27 9.13 -7.77
N ALA A 205 3.02 9.79 -6.90
CA ALA A 205 4.20 9.20 -6.24
C ALA A 205 3.81 7.99 -5.39
N ARG A 206 2.74 8.09 -4.60
CA ARG A 206 2.19 6.97 -3.81
C ARG A 206 1.82 5.77 -4.69
N ARG A 207 1.08 6.00 -5.77
CA ARG A 207 0.71 4.94 -6.73
C ARG A 207 1.94 4.31 -7.39
N GLY A 208 2.97 5.11 -7.64
CA GLY A 208 4.24 4.63 -8.18
C GLY A 208 4.95 3.64 -7.26
N ALA A 209 5.01 3.94 -5.97
CA ALA A 209 5.64 3.08 -4.98
C ALA A 209 4.87 1.75 -4.78
N ALA A 210 3.54 1.75 -4.88
CA ALA A 210 2.72 0.54 -4.80
C ALA A 210 2.81 -0.38 -6.05
N ARG A 211 3.47 0.03 -7.13
CA ARG A 211 3.61 -0.78 -8.36
C ARG A 211 4.37 -2.08 -8.15
N ALA A 212 5.38 -2.08 -7.30
CA ALA A 212 6.17 -3.28 -7.02
C ALA A 212 5.32 -4.42 -6.45
N ILE A 213 4.35 -4.10 -5.59
CA ILE A 213 3.45 -5.10 -4.98
C ILE A 213 2.43 -5.59 -6.00
N ARG A 214 1.88 -4.68 -6.80
CA ARG A 214 0.98 -5.10 -7.89
C ARG A 214 1.68 -6.01 -8.89
N ALA A 215 2.96 -5.79 -9.14
CA ALA A 215 3.76 -6.70 -9.97
C ALA A 215 3.86 -8.10 -9.37
N LEU A 216 3.98 -8.22 -8.04
CA LEU A 216 3.92 -9.53 -7.36
C LEU A 216 2.53 -10.16 -7.46
N ALA A 217 1.47 -9.40 -7.22
CA ALA A 217 0.10 -9.91 -7.35
C ALA A 217 -0.23 -10.36 -8.78
N ALA A 218 0.31 -9.67 -9.80
CA ALA A 218 0.15 -10.02 -11.21
C ALA A 218 0.92 -11.30 -11.63
N LEU A 219 1.68 -11.93 -10.73
CA LEU A 219 2.28 -13.25 -10.97
C LEU A 219 1.24 -14.37 -10.89
N ALA A 220 0.13 -14.18 -10.20
CA ALA A 220 -0.98 -15.13 -10.22
C ALA A 220 -1.68 -15.07 -11.58
N PRO A 221 -1.87 -16.20 -12.27
CA PRO A 221 -2.64 -16.22 -13.51
C PRO A 221 -4.13 -16.00 -13.23
N ASP A 222 -4.84 -15.34 -14.15
CA ASP A 222 -6.28 -15.10 -14.01
C ASP A 222 -7.11 -16.35 -14.30
N ARG A 223 -6.57 -17.29 -15.08
CA ARG A 223 -7.23 -18.51 -15.53
C ARG A 223 -6.37 -19.73 -15.21
N ALA A 224 -7.03 -20.86 -15.01
CA ALA A 224 -6.41 -22.15 -14.78
C ALA A 224 -7.09 -23.22 -15.65
N ARG A 225 -6.32 -24.13 -16.20
CA ARG A 225 -6.82 -25.34 -16.83
C ARG A 225 -6.89 -26.43 -15.78
N VAL A 226 -8.08 -26.97 -15.55
CA VAL A 226 -8.32 -28.01 -14.56
C VAL A 226 -8.92 -29.25 -15.18
N GLU A 227 -8.55 -30.40 -14.65
CA GLU A 227 -9.17 -31.67 -14.95
C GLU A 227 -10.11 -32.07 -13.81
N ARG A 228 -11.40 -32.21 -14.12
CA ARG A 228 -12.44 -32.71 -13.22
C ARG A 228 -13.16 -33.88 -13.90
N ASP A 229 -13.25 -34.99 -13.23
CA ASP A 229 -13.93 -36.19 -13.73
C ASP A 229 -13.41 -36.62 -15.13
N GLY A 230 -12.09 -36.49 -15.36
CA GLY A 230 -11.46 -36.85 -16.63
C GLY A 230 -11.73 -35.89 -17.80
N ARG A 231 -12.32 -34.72 -17.54
CA ARG A 231 -12.55 -33.67 -18.54
C ARG A 231 -11.73 -32.43 -18.22
N GLU A 232 -11.00 -31.96 -19.23
CA GLU A 232 -10.27 -30.70 -19.13
C GLU A 232 -11.19 -29.51 -19.37
N SER A 233 -11.12 -28.50 -18.52
CA SER A 233 -11.87 -27.24 -18.67
C SER A 233 -11.01 -26.07 -18.21
N GLU A 234 -11.22 -24.93 -18.84
CA GLU A 234 -10.57 -23.67 -18.42
C GLU A 234 -11.53 -22.89 -17.52
N VAL A 235 -11.08 -22.61 -16.31
CA VAL A 235 -11.84 -21.90 -15.28
C VAL A 235 -11.10 -20.63 -14.83
N ALA A 236 -11.78 -19.72 -14.14
CA ALA A 236 -11.07 -18.67 -13.44
C ALA A 236 -10.20 -19.29 -12.34
N ALA A 237 -8.99 -18.74 -12.10
CA ALA A 237 -8.09 -19.28 -11.07
C ALA A 237 -8.73 -19.22 -9.66
N SER A 238 -9.67 -18.28 -9.44
CA SER A 238 -10.48 -18.19 -8.21
C SER A 238 -11.43 -19.36 -7.99
N ASP A 239 -11.81 -20.07 -9.06
CA ASP A 239 -12.82 -21.14 -9.05
C ASP A 239 -12.18 -22.54 -8.94
N VAL A 240 -10.85 -22.60 -8.84
CA VAL A 240 -10.13 -23.83 -8.57
C VAL A 240 -10.39 -24.27 -7.13
N ALA A 241 -10.80 -25.51 -6.96
CA ALA A 241 -11.08 -26.11 -5.65
C ALA A 241 -9.88 -26.94 -5.15
N LEU A 242 -9.85 -27.20 -3.83
CA LEU A 242 -8.89 -28.13 -3.24
C LEU A 242 -9.12 -29.53 -3.82
N GLY A 243 -8.04 -30.18 -4.25
CA GLY A 243 -8.07 -31.50 -4.87
C GLY A 243 -8.27 -31.50 -6.40
N ASP A 244 -8.58 -30.36 -7.02
CA ASP A 244 -8.58 -30.25 -8.48
C ASP A 244 -7.17 -30.52 -9.04
N ILE A 245 -7.11 -31.13 -10.23
CA ILE A 245 -5.86 -31.33 -10.95
C ILE A 245 -5.65 -30.16 -11.92
N ALA A 246 -4.76 -29.25 -11.60
CA ALA A 246 -4.36 -28.18 -12.50
C ALA A 246 -3.37 -28.71 -13.54
N ILE A 247 -3.63 -28.47 -14.83
CA ILE A 247 -2.76 -28.80 -15.95
C ILE A 247 -2.01 -27.53 -16.35
N VAL A 248 -0.67 -27.59 -16.27
CA VAL A 248 0.20 -26.45 -16.56
C VAL A 248 1.10 -26.81 -17.75
N LEU A 249 0.92 -26.09 -18.86
CA LEU A 249 1.71 -26.28 -20.07
C LEU A 249 3.09 -25.60 -19.95
N PRO A 250 4.03 -25.93 -20.82
CA PRO A 250 5.32 -25.25 -20.90
C PRO A 250 5.17 -23.74 -21.06
N GLY A 251 5.92 -22.98 -20.25
CA GLY A 251 5.88 -21.52 -20.23
C GLY A 251 4.70 -20.90 -19.49
N GLU A 252 3.70 -21.69 -19.08
CA GLU A 252 2.56 -21.17 -18.29
C GLU A 252 2.93 -20.99 -16.82
N ARG A 253 2.19 -20.10 -16.15
CA ARG A 253 2.31 -19.92 -14.71
C ARG A 253 1.47 -20.93 -13.95
N ILE A 254 2.04 -21.47 -12.88
CA ILE A 254 1.38 -22.42 -11.99
C ILE A 254 0.25 -21.66 -11.23
N PRO A 255 -1.03 -22.09 -11.34
CA PRO A 255 -2.15 -21.34 -10.81
C PRO A 255 -2.40 -21.52 -9.30
N VAL A 256 -1.90 -22.59 -8.71
CA VAL A 256 -2.18 -23.02 -7.33
C VAL A 256 -0.93 -23.58 -6.67
N ASP A 257 -0.88 -23.62 -5.35
CA ASP A 257 0.12 -24.43 -4.66
C ASP A 257 -0.40 -25.86 -4.57
N GLY A 258 0.45 -26.83 -4.88
CA GLY A 258 0.03 -28.24 -4.88
C GLY A 258 1.17 -29.21 -5.02
N VAL A 259 0.82 -30.48 -5.18
CA VAL A 259 1.77 -31.58 -5.41
C VAL A 259 1.68 -32.04 -6.84
N VAL A 260 2.83 -32.20 -7.49
CA VAL A 260 2.92 -32.79 -8.83
C VAL A 260 2.45 -34.23 -8.78
N ARG A 261 1.38 -34.56 -9.51
CA ARG A 261 0.84 -35.92 -9.63
C ARG A 261 1.46 -36.67 -10.81
N SER A 262 1.70 -35.95 -11.90
CA SER A 262 2.38 -36.55 -13.09
C SER A 262 3.05 -35.45 -13.91
N GLY A 263 4.02 -35.85 -14.70
CA GLY A 263 4.87 -34.97 -15.50
C GLY A 263 6.23 -34.75 -14.86
N ILE A 264 7.18 -34.34 -15.69
CA ILE A 264 8.55 -33.96 -15.30
C ILE A 264 8.84 -32.65 -16.02
N SER A 265 9.27 -31.61 -15.27
CA SER A 265 9.62 -30.32 -15.80
C SER A 265 10.60 -29.59 -14.87
N GLN A 266 10.94 -28.36 -15.22
CA GLN A 266 11.63 -27.43 -14.34
C GLN A 266 10.72 -26.25 -14.08
N ALA A 267 10.71 -25.71 -12.87
CA ALA A 267 9.94 -24.51 -12.53
C ALA A 267 10.88 -23.37 -12.12
N ASP A 268 10.69 -22.21 -12.72
CA ASP A 268 11.34 -20.98 -12.29
C ASP A 268 10.56 -20.39 -11.11
N GLU A 269 11.10 -20.56 -9.92
CA GLU A 269 10.56 -20.08 -8.65
C GLU A 269 11.28 -18.80 -8.16
N SER A 270 12.17 -18.22 -8.97
CA SER A 270 13.09 -17.14 -8.58
C SER A 270 12.39 -15.90 -8.01
N LEU A 271 11.22 -15.56 -8.52
CA LEU A 271 10.43 -14.43 -8.04
C LEU A 271 9.79 -14.65 -6.66
N ILE A 272 9.73 -15.89 -6.19
CA ILE A 272 9.11 -16.26 -4.90
C ILE A 272 10.19 -16.65 -3.90
N THR A 273 11.15 -17.48 -4.33
CA THR A 273 12.23 -18.01 -3.46
C THR A 273 13.48 -17.13 -3.46
N GLY A 274 13.69 -16.33 -4.52
CA GLY A 274 14.92 -15.58 -4.75
C GLY A 274 16.05 -16.40 -5.39
N GLU A 275 15.88 -17.71 -5.60
CA GLU A 275 16.87 -18.60 -6.22
C GLU A 275 16.76 -18.54 -7.75
N SER A 276 17.83 -18.15 -8.44
CA SER A 276 17.84 -17.98 -9.90
C SER A 276 17.88 -19.29 -10.70
N ARG A 277 18.12 -20.42 -10.05
CA ARG A 277 18.18 -21.73 -10.74
C ARG A 277 16.78 -22.34 -10.79
N PRO A 278 16.31 -22.77 -11.97
CA PRO A 278 15.09 -23.54 -12.08
C PRO A 278 15.15 -24.81 -11.22
N VAL A 279 14.05 -25.12 -10.57
CA VAL A 279 13.91 -26.28 -9.68
C VAL A 279 13.25 -27.42 -10.47
N GLU A 280 13.89 -28.59 -10.50
CA GLU A 280 13.28 -29.77 -11.09
C GLU A 280 12.01 -30.17 -10.33
N LYS A 281 10.97 -30.55 -11.06
CA LYS A 281 9.67 -30.98 -10.54
C LYS A 281 9.35 -32.38 -11.10
N VAL A 282 9.29 -33.31 -10.17
CA VAL A 282 8.91 -34.69 -10.44
C VAL A 282 7.66 -35.08 -9.63
N PRO A 283 6.96 -36.17 -9.94
CA PRO A 283 5.82 -36.62 -9.15
C PRO A 283 6.15 -36.76 -7.66
N GLY A 284 5.35 -36.11 -6.82
CA GLY A 284 5.55 -36.00 -5.37
C GLY A 284 6.14 -34.66 -4.89
N ASP A 285 6.70 -33.85 -5.78
CA ASP A 285 7.25 -32.56 -5.42
C ASP A 285 6.18 -31.49 -5.25
N LEU A 286 6.50 -30.49 -4.40
CA LEU A 286 5.67 -29.30 -4.23
C LEU A 286 5.89 -28.32 -5.39
N ALA A 287 4.81 -27.83 -5.95
CA ALA A 287 4.76 -26.76 -6.92
C ALA A 287 4.15 -25.49 -6.29
N ILE A 288 4.78 -24.34 -6.51
CA ILE A 288 4.38 -23.07 -5.93
C ILE A 288 3.62 -22.24 -6.96
N GLY A 289 2.42 -21.78 -6.61
CA GLY A 289 1.60 -20.90 -7.46
C GLY A 289 2.30 -19.58 -7.76
N GLY A 290 2.25 -19.15 -9.04
CA GLY A 290 2.96 -17.97 -9.55
C GLY A 290 4.31 -18.26 -10.20
N SER A 291 4.92 -19.43 -9.95
CA SER A 291 6.13 -19.91 -10.64
C SER A 291 5.86 -20.19 -12.12
N VAL A 292 6.89 -20.10 -12.96
CA VAL A 292 6.79 -20.38 -14.39
C VAL A 292 7.23 -21.81 -14.67
N ASN A 293 6.36 -22.60 -15.29
CA ASN A 293 6.68 -23.95 -15.72
C ASN A 293 7.64 -23.93 -16.92
N GLY A 294 8.63 -24.81 -16.93
CA GLY A 294 9.62 -24.97 -18.00
C GLY A 294 9.08 -25.78 -19.19
N ASP A 295 9.80 -26.85 -19.57
CA ASP A 295 9.61 -27.53 -20.85
C ASP A 295 8.59 -28.67 -20.82
N GLY A 296 8.20 -29.16 -19.62
CA GLY A 296 7.29 -30.30 -19.46
C GLY A 296 5.86 -29.88 -19.18
N ILE A 297 4.91 -30.80 -19.34
CA ILE A 297 3.53 -30.62 -18.86
C ILE A 297 3.46 -31.14 -17.43
N LEU A 298 2.97 -30.33 -16.52
CA LEU A 298 2.75 -30.70 -15.13
C LEU A 298 1.26 -30.86 -14.84
N ARG A 299 0.90 -31.92 -14.11
CA ARG A 299 -0.41 -32.10 -13.50
C ARG A 299 -0.25 -31.99 -12.00
N ILE A 300 -0.85 -30.93 -11.42
CA ILE A 300 -0.65 -30.51 -10.03
C ILE A 300 -1.96 -30.63 -9.30
N GLU A 301 -2.01 -31.44 -8.26
CA GLU A 301 -3.18 -31.49 -7.36
C GLU A 301 -3.15 -30.31 -6.42
N ALA A 302 -4.19 -29.49 -6.44
CA ALA A 302 -4.33 -28.28 -5.65
C ALA A 302 -4.43 -28.57 -4.16
N GLN A 303 -3.43 -28.14 -3.37
CA GLN A 303 -3.42 -28.22 -1.91
C GLN A 303 -3.71 -26.87 -1.25
N ALA A 304 -3.41 -25.75 -1.91
CA ALA A 304 -3.82 -24.42 -1.46
C ALA A 304 -4.26 -23.58 -2.65
N VAL A 305 -5.40 -22.91 -2.49
CA VAL A 305 -6.06 -22.12 -3.54
C VAL A 305 -6.40 -20.71 -3.03
N GLY A 306 -6.52 -19.74 -3.95
CA GLY A 306 -6.93 -18.37 -3.65
C GLY A 306 -6.04 -17.70 -2.60
N ALA A 307 -6.65 -17.17 -1.53
CA ALA A 307 -5.93 -16.46 -0.46
C ALA A 307 -4.98 -17.35 0.37
N ARG A 308 -5.05 -18.67 0.22
CA ARG A 308 -4.20 -19.63 0.94
C ARG A 308 -2.90 -19.93 0.21
N THR A 309 -2.76 -19.56 -1.06
CA THR A 309 -1.51 -19.77 -1.82
C THR A 309 -0.35 -19.01 -1.21
N THR A 310 0.85 -19.52 -1.38
CA THR A 310 2.11 -18.90 -0.91
C THR A 310 2.23 -17.47 -1.45
N LEU A 311 1.98 -17.28 -2.75
CA LEU A 311 2.02 -15.94 -3.38
C LEU A 311 1.00 -14.99 -2.76
N ALA A 312 -0.25 -15.41 -2.55
CA ALA A 312 -1.27 -14.58 -1.92
C ALA A 312 -0.89 -14.19 -0.48
N ARG A 313 -0.29 -15.10 0.28
CA ARG A 313 0.22 -14.85 1.63
C ARG A 313 1.38 -13.86 1.63
N ILE A 314 2.28 -13.93 0.67
CA ILE A 314 3.37 -12.96 0.48
C ILE A 314 2.79 -11.57 0.19
N VAL A 315 1.87 -11.47 -0.77
CA VAL A 315 1.20 -10.19 -1.10
C VAL A 315 0.51 -9.62 0.13
N ALA A 316 -0.27 -10.42 0.86
CA ALA A 316 -0.96 -9.97 2.07
C ALA A 316 0.02 -9.53 3.19
N LEU A 317 1.18 -10.19 3.33
CA LEU A 317 2.22 -9.80 4.28
C LEU A 317 2.80 -8.42 3.93
N VAL A 318 3.12 -8.19 2.66
CA VAL A 318 3.66 -6.91 2.18
C VAL A 318 2.61 -5.79 2.30
N GLU A 319 1.33 -6.06 2.00
CA GLU A 319 0.24 -5.11 2.21
C GLU A 319 0.08 -4.75 3.69
N ARG A 320 0.14 -5.73 4.60
CA ARG A 320 0.13 -5.48 6.06
C ARG A 320 1.31 -4.65 6.54
N ALA A 321 2.52 -4.94 6.03
CA ALA A 321 3.70 -4.16 6.36
C ALA A 321 3.51 -2.68 5.98
N GLN A 322 2.89 -2.41 4.83
CA GLN A 322 2.62 -1.05 4.37
C GLN A 322 1.48 -0.35 5.11
N SER A 323 0.48 -1.10 5.58
CA SER A 323 -0.62 -0.54 6.39
C SER A 323 -0.21 -0.31 7.85
N SER A 324 0.87 -0.94 8.32
CA SER A 324 1.36 -0.77 9.68
C SER A 324 2.00 0.61 9.87
N LYS A 325 1.71 1.26 11.02
CA LYS A 325 2.30 2.56 11.37
C LYS A 325 3.67 2.37 12.01
N ALA A 326 4.71 2.91 11.38
CA ALA A 326 6.03 3.01 11.99
C ALA A 326 5.99 3.92 13.26
N PRO A 327 6.85 3.69 14.26
CA PRO A 327 6.96 4.56 15.43
C PRO A 327 7.17 6.03 15.06
N VAL A 328 8.05 6.31 14.09
CA VAL A 328 8.31 7.67 13.59
C VAL A 328 7.05 8.32 12.99
N GLN A 329 6.14 7.58 12.39
CA GLN A 329 4.88 8.12 11.86
C GLN A 329 3.97 8.61 12.99
N ARG A 330 3.92 7.90 14.12
CA ARG A 330 3.18 8.33 15.31
C ARG A 330 3.74 9.63 15.88
N LEU A 331 5.06 9.78 15.89
CA LEU A 331 5.72 11.03 16.29
C LEU A 331 5.35 12.18 15.36
N VAL A 332 5.34 11.99 14.05
CA VAL A 332 4.91 12.97 13.06
C VAL A 332 3.46 13.39 13.29
N ASP A 333 2.56 12.43 13.58
CA ASP A 333 1.15 12.72 13.88
C ASP A 333 1.01 13.61 15.14
N GLN A 334 1.80 13.33 16.19
CA GLN A 334 1.82 14.13 17.43
C GLN A 334 2.35 15.54 17.18
N VAL A 335 3.46 15.68 16.45
CA VAL A 335 4.02 16.98 16.06
C VAL A 335 3.00 17.79 15.27
N ALA A 336 2.33 17.18 14.28
CA ALA A 336 1.32 17.86 13.47
C ALA A 336 0.12 18.35 14.31
N ALA A 337 -0.29 17.59 15.32
CA ALA A 337 -1.39 17.96 16.22
C ALA A 337 -1.10 19.23 17.05
N ILE A 338 0.17 19.48 17.38
CA ILE A 338 0.60 20.69 18.10
C ILE A 338 0.88 21.82 17.09
N PHE A 339 1.47 21.50 15.97
CA PHE A 339 1.92 22.46 14.97
C PHE A 339 0.77 23.31 14.40
N VAL A 340 -0.37 22.69 14.08
CA VAL A 340 -1.52 23.39 13.50
C VAL A 340 -2.08 24.49 14.43
N PRO A 341 -2.36 24.24 15.72
CA PRO A 341 -2.76 25.30 16.66
C PRO A 341 -1.71 26.40 16.81
N VAL A 342 -0.43 26.06 16.84
CA VAL A 342 0.67 27.05 16.94
C VAL A 342 0.69 27.96 15.72
N VAL A 343 0.56 27.42 14.51
CA VAL A 343 0.52 28.21 13.28
C VAL A 343 -0.72 29.15 13.26
N LEU A 344 -1.87 28.63 13.69
CA LEU A 344 -3.07 29.46 13.81
C LEU A 344 -2.86 30.63 14.80
N ALA A 345 -2.23 30.38 15.94
CA ALA A 345 -1.89 31.42 16.91
C ALA A 345 -0.90 32.45 16.32
N LEU A 346 0.15 31.98 15.62
CA LEU A 346 1.13 32.86 14.96
C LEU A 346 0.47 33.72 13.86
N ALA A 347 -0.41 33.13 13.04
CA ALA A 347 -1.17 33.89 12.05
C ALA A 347 -2.05 34.98 12.70
N GLY A 348 -2.74 34.62 13.79
CA GLY A 348 -3.55 35.55 14.56
C GLY A 348 -2.73 36.69 15.19
N THR A 349 -1.59 36.36 15.80
CA THR A 349 -0.69 37.37 16.38
C THR A 349 -0.07 38.28 15.32
N SER A 350 0.28 37.72 14.15
CA SER A 350 0.77 38.48 13.00
C SER A 350 -0.30 39.49 12.51
N PHE A 351 -1.56 39.05 12.36
CA PHE A 351 -2.67 39.92 12.00
C PHE A 351 -2.86 41.04 13.01
N LEU A 352 -2.94 40.69 14.30
CA LEU A 352 -3.16 41.67 15.40
C LEU A 352 -2.00 42.66 15.51
N GLY A 353 -0.76 42.19 15.32
CA GLY A 353 0.44 43.05 15.35
C GLY A 353 0.38 44.17 14.30
N TRP A 354 0.10 43.81 13.06
CA TRP A 354 -0.03 44.80 11.98
C TRP A 354 -1.23 45.71 12.16
N TRP A 355 -2.36 45.13 12.58
CA TRP A 355 -3.57 45.95 12.79
C TRP A 355 -3.44 46.90 13.96
N LEU A 356 -2.96 46.47 15.13
CA LEU A 356 -2.91 47.30 16.33
C LEU A 356 -1.71 48.26 16.40
N VAL A 357 -0.55 47.83 15.83
CA VAL A 357 0.67 48.64 15.92
C VAL A 357 0.82 49.54 14.69
N ALA A 358 0.56 49.02 13.48
CA ALA A 358 0.73 49.77 12.23
C ALA A 358 -0.60 50.39 11.72
N GLY A 359 -1.76 50.05 12.30
CA GLY A 359 -3.07 50.50 11.83
C GLY A 359 -3.50 49.88 10.48
N ASP A 360 -2.75 48.93 9.97
CA ASP A 360 -2.94 48.36 8.63
C ASP A 360 -3.46 46.92 8.71
N ALA A 361 -4.78 46.78 8.73
CA ALA A 361 -5.45 45.48 8.73
C ALA A 361 -5.27 44.73 7.41
N GLY A 362 -5.02 45.42 6.29
CA GLY A 362 -4.79 44.79 4.97
C GLY A 362 -3.49 44.02 4.95
N THR A 363 -2.36 44.69 5.29
CA THR A 363 -1.06 44.05 5.42
C THR A 363 -1.10 42.96 6.50
N GLY A 364 -1.78 43.17 7.60
CA GLY A 364 -1.99 42.18 8.67
C GLY A 364 -2.65 40.89 8.12
N LEU A 365 -3.71 41.04 7.34
CA LEU A 365 -4.41 39.90 6.73
C LEU A 365 -3.54 39.17 5.74
N TYR A 366 -2.79 39.88 4.90
CA TYR A 366 -1.85 39.29 3.96
C TYR A 366 -0.75 38.47 4.66
N ALA A 367 -0.17 39.05 5.73
CA ALA A 367 0.83 38.37 6.54
C ALA A 367 0.26 37.09 7.21
N ALA A 368 -0.94 37.20 7.79
CA ALA A 368 -1.59 36.01 8.39
C ALA A 368 -1.89 34.90 7.39
N VAL A 369 -2.42 35.23 6.22
CA VAL A 369 -2.66 34.28 5.13
C VAL A 369 -1.36 33.64 4.67
N SER A 370 -0.29 34.42 4.50
CA SER A 370 1.04 33.94 4.13
C SER A 370 1.58 32.93 5.15
N VAL A 371 1.45 33.23 6.46
CA VAL A 371 1.83 32.28 7.53
C VAL A 371 1.05 30.98 7.43
N LEU A 372 -0.27 31.04 7.25
CA LEU A 372 -1.12 29.84 7.16
C LEU A 372 -0.77 28.95 5.95
N VAL A 373 -0.45 29.54 4.82
CA VAL A 373 -0.15 28.82 3.58
C VAL A 373 1.25 28.26 3.61
N ILE A 374 2.27 29.05 3.98
CA ILE A 374 3.68 28.63 3.96
C ILE A 374 3.96 27.56 5.04
N ALA A 375 3.32 27.67 6.19
CA ALA A 375 3.50 26.75 7.30
C ALA A 375 2.84 25.36 7.09
N CYS A 376 2.25 25.07 5.91
CA CYS A 376 1.65 23.77 5.68
C CYS A 376 2.71 22.64 5.67
N PRO A 377 2.70 21.67 6.61
CA PRO A 377 3.65 20.56 6.64
C PRO A 377 3.24 19.43 5.69
N CYS A 378 2.85 19.77 4.45
CA CYS A 378 2.23 18.82 3.51
C CYS A 378 3.08 17.59 3.23
N ALA A 379 4.41 17.77 3.12
CA ALA A 379 5.35 16.67 2.85
C ALA A 379 5.62 15.79 4.08
N LEU A 380 5.49 16.33 5.30
CA LEU A 380 5.84 15.61 6.53
C LEU A 380 4.97 14.36 6.75
N GLY A 381 3.67 14.46 6.50
CA GLY A 381 2.73 13.35 6.66
C GLY A 381 2.92 12.22 5.66
N LEU A 382 3.68 12.45 4.56
CA LEU A 382 3.90 11.49 3.49
C LEU A 382 5.29 10.88 3.47
N ALA A 383 6.28 11.55 4.00
CA ALA A 383 7.68 11.13 3.92
C ALA A 383 7.86 9.69 4.44
N THR A 384 7.33 9.40 5.61
CA THR A 384 7.46 8.08 6.24
C THR A 384 6.67 6.98 5.51
N PRO A 385 5.36 7.13 5.22
CA PRO A 385 4.63 6.10 4.46
C PRO A 385 5.28 5.81 3.10
N MET A 386 5.77 6.83 2.41
CA MET A 386 6.44 6.67 1.12
C MET A 386 7.76 5.91 1.24
N ALA A 387 8.56 6.21 2.26
CA ALA A 387 9.81 5.50 2.52
C ALA A 387 9.56 4.02 2.84
N VAL A 388 8.56 3.72 3.68
CA VAL A 388 8.16 2.35 4.01
C VAL A 388 7.68 1.59 2.78
N VAL A 389 6.79 2.18 1.97
CA VAL A 389 6.28 1.54 0.74
C VAL A 389 7.41 1.27 -0.25
N ALA A 390 8.32 2.23 -0.45
CA ALA A 390 9.47 2.07 -1.33
C ALA A 390 10.45 1.00 -0.80
N GLY A 391 10.73 1.01 0.50
CA GLY A 391 11.61 0.05 1.16
C GLY A 391 11.06 -1.38 1.13
N CYS A 392 9.79 -1.58 1.51
CA CYS A 392 9.12 -2.89 1.42
C CYS A 392 9.06 -3.39 -0.02
N GLY A 393 8.77 -2.50 -0.99
CA GLY A 393 8.73 -2.87 -2.40
C GLY A 393 10.11 -3.22 -2.97
N ALA A 394 11.18 -2.58 -2.51
CA ALA A 394 12.54 -2.94 -2.88
C ALA A 394 12.95 -4.29 -2.27
N ALA A 395 12.68 -4.50 -0.98
CA ALA A 395 12.96 -5.74 -0.27
C ALA A 395 12.24 -6.94 -0.91
N ALA A 396 10.96 -6.78 -1.24
CA ALA A 396 10.15 -7.84 -1.85
C ALA A 396 10.68 -8.31 -3.21
N ARG A 397 11.29 -7.43 -4.00
CA ARG A 397 11.95 -7.81 -5.27
C ARG A 397 13.17 -8.71 -5.08
N HIS A 398 13.73 -8.75 -3.89
CA HIS A 398 14.84 -9.61 -3.51
C HIS A 398 14.40 -10.76 -2.59
N ALA A 399 13.11 -11.12 -2.65
CA ALA A 399 12.48 -12.14 -1.80
C ALA A 399 12.63 -11.88 -0.27
N ILE A 400 12.91 -10.63 0.12
CA ILE A 400 12.98 -10.21 1.51
C ILE A 400 11.62 -9.70 1.95
N LEU A 401 10.96 -10.44 2.84
CA LEU A 401 9.62 -10.11 3.32
C LEU A 401 9.70 -9.32 4.63
N VAL A 402 9.18 -8.09 4.60
CA VAL A 402 9.11 -7.21 5.77
C VAL A 402 7.77 -7.43 6.47
N LYS A 403 7.79 -7.77 7.75
CA LYS A 403 6.59 -8.07 8.54
C LYS A 403 5.77 -6.82 8.89
N ASP A 404 6.44 -5.73 9.24
CA ASP A 404 5.83 -4.45 9.60
C ASP A 404 6.80 -3.28 9.40
N ALA A 405 6.27 -2.05 9.35
CA ALA A 405 7.07 -0.85 9.17
C ALA A 405 8.06 -0.59 10.33
N ALA A 406 7.70 -1.01 11.54
CA ALA A 406 8.57 -0.87 12.71
C ALA A 406 9.81 -1.79 12.61
N ALA A 407 9.72 -2.90 11.89
CA ALA A 407 10.87 -3.77 11.64
C ALA A 407 11.94 -3.07 10.79
N LEU A 408 11.52 -2.29 9.76
CA LEU A 408 12.46 -1.49 8.95
C LEU A 408 13.16 -0.41 9.78
N GLU A 409 12.43 0.27 10.66
CA GLU A 409 12.98 1.30 11.53
C GLU A 409 13.97 0.70 12.55
N ARG A 410 13.63 -0.44 13.16
CA ARG A 410 14.53 -1.14 14.07
C ARG A 410 15.77 -1.70 13.39
N LEU A 411 15.63 -2.20 12.14
CA LEU A 411 16.76 -2.71 11.36
C LEU A 411 17.80 -1.62 11.10
N ALA A 412 17.38 -0.37 10.88
CA ALA A 412 18.29 0.75 10.70
C ALA A 412 19.12 1.09 11.95
N GLN A 413 18.68 0.64 13.13
CA GLN A 413 19.35 0.85 14.42
C GLN A 413 20.13 -0.38 14.90
N ALA A 414 20.14 -1.48 14.10
CA ALA A 414 20.83 -2.70 14.47
C ALA A 414 22.36 -2.50 14.40
N ASP A 415 23.04 -2.84 15.47
CA ASP A 415 24.50 -2.81 15.62
C ASP A 415 25.11 -4.22 15.67
N ALA A 416 24.28 -5.25 15.79
CA ALA A 416 24.70 -6.64 15.80
C ALA A 416 23.76 -7.50 14.96
N VAL A 417 24.33 -8.49 14.26
CA VAL A 417 23.58 -9.49 13.47
C VAL A 417 23.89 -10.87 14.00
N VAL A 418 22.85 -11.62 14.36
CA VAL A 418 22.95 -13.01 14.81
C VAL A 418 22.37 -13.92 13.75
N PHE A 419 23.16 -14.83 13.22
CA PHE A 419 22.73 -15.81 12.22
C PHE A 419 22.36 -17.12 12.89
N ASP A 420 21.18 -17.64 12.58
CA ASP A 420 20.87 -19.05 12.83
C ASP A 420 21.67 -19.96 11.89
N LYS A 421 22.03 -21.15 12.37
CA LYS A 421 22.81 -22.08 11.54
C LYS A 421 21.95 -22.77 10.49
N THR A 422 20.87 -23.43 10.95
CA THR A 422 20.14 -24.39 10.14
C THR A 422 19.10 -23.70 9.24
N GLY A 423 19.25 -23.84 7.91
CA GLY A 423 18.38 -23.18 6.94
C GLY A 423 18.68 -21.69 6.70
N THR A 424 19.67 -21.10 7.43
CA THR A 424 20.16 -19.73 7.23
C THR A 424 21.59 -19.75 6.70
N LEU A 425 22.55 -20.30 7.48
CA LEU A 425 23.93 -20.45 7.04
C LEU A 425 24.15 -21.76 6.28
N THR A 426 23.24 -22.71 6.41
CA THR A 426 23.25 -24.00 5.71
C THR A 426 21.97 -24.16 4.91
N VAL A 427 22.02 -25.00 3.88
CA VAL A 427 20.88 -25.29 2.99
C VAL A 427 19.74 -26.05 3.69
N GLY A 428 19.96 -26.50 4.93
CA GLY A 428 18.97 -27.27 5.71
C GLY A 428 18.71 -28.68 5.19
N ARG A 429 19.53 -29.15 4.25
CA ARG A 429 19.48 -30.51 3.69
C ARG A 429 20.73 -31.28 4.15
N PRO A 430 20.63 -32.11 5.20
CA PRO A 430 21.75 -32.95 5.62
C PRO A 430 22.09 -33.96 4.51
N VAL A 431 23.37 -34.23 4.36
CA VAL A 431 23.90 -35.26 3.45
C VAL A 431 24.83 -36.20 4.21
N VAL A 432 24.94 -37.44 3.75
CA VAL A 432 25.91 -38.37 4.31
C VAL A 432 27.28 -38.03 3.72
N GLU A 433 28.16 -37.43 4.54
CA GLU A 433 29.50 -37.01 4.12
C GLU A 433 30.50 -38.19 4.15
N LYS A 434 30.42 -39.04 5.17
CA LYS A 434 31.35 -40.14 5.36
C LYS A 434 30.68 -41.37 5.96
N LEU A 435 31.01 -42.53 5.42
CA LEU A 435 30.66 -43.83 5.96
C LEU A 435 31.92 -44.51 6.53
N VAL A 436 31.79 -45.03 7.74
CA VAL A 436 32.89 -45.78 8.40
C VAL A 436 32.29 -47.11 8.88
N ALA A 437 32.65 -48.19 8.23
CA ALA A 437 32.24 -49.52 8.65
C ALA A 437 33.29 -50.13 9.57
N ALA A 438 32.90 -50.97 10.50
CA ALA A 438 33.82 -51.69 11.39
C ALA A 438 34.69 -52.73 10.67
N ARG A 439 34.22 -53.17 9.50
CA ARG A 439 34.97 -54.08 8.62
C ARG A 439 35.29 -53.39 7.29
N PRO A 440 36.53 -53.49 6.79
CA PRO A 440 36.89 -52.95 5.49
C PRO A 440 35.93 -53.48 4.38
N GLY A 441 35.41 -52.60 3.52
CA GLY A 441 34.48 -52.95 2.45
C GLY A 441 33.04 -53.20 2.92
N GLY A 442 32.70 -52.90 4.15
CA GLY A 442 31.37 -53.07 4.72
C GLY A 442 30.46 -51.84 4.65
N GLU A 443 30.90 -50.74 4.00
CA GLU A 443 30.20 -49.45 3.97
C GLU A 443 28.83 -49.55 3.29
N ASP A 444 28.74 -50.28 2.15
CA ASP A 444 27.48 -50.43 1.43
C ASP A 444 26.48 -51.31 2.20
N HIS A 445 26.97 -52.31 2.93
CA HIS A 445 26.13 -53.11 3.79
C HIS A 445 25.59 -52.32 4.97
N LEU A 446 26.46 -51.52 5.60
CA LEU A 446 26.06 -50.59 6.69
C LEU A 446 25.01 -49.59 6.23
N LEU A 447 25.24 -48.98 5.05
CA LEU A 447 24.29 -47.97 4.50
C LEU A 447 22.97 -48.66 4.13
N GLY A 448 22.97 -49.85 3.59
CA GLY A 448 21.76 -50.59 3.28
C GLY A 448 20.92 -50.93 4.52
N LEU A 449 21.56 -51.35 5.63
CA LEU A 449 20.90 -51.60 6.90
C LEU A 449 20.34 -50.31 7.52
N ALA A 450 21.14 -49.24 7.54
CA ALA A 450 20.71 -47.95 8.05
C ALA A 450 19.50 -47.39 7.26
N ALA A 451 19.55 -47.47 5.93
CA ALA A 451 18.46 -47.03 5.08
C ALA A 451 17.18 -47.88 5.25
N ALA A 452 17.34 -49.20 5.59
CA ALA A 452 16.20 -50.06 5.85
C ALA A 452 15.44 -49.63 7.13
N VAL A 453 16.16 -49.29 8.21
CA VAL A 453 15.58 -48.83 9.48
C VAL A 453 14.96 -47.44 9.32
N GLU A 454 15.64 -46.54 8.63
CA GLU A 454 15.21 -45.14 8.49
C GLU A 454 14.15 -44.92 7.39
N ARG A 455 13.77 -45.93 6.62
CA ARG A 455 12.81 -45.81 5.50
C ARG A 455 11.43 -45.32 5.89
N GLY A 456 11.01 -45.59 7.13
CA GLY A 456 9.73 -45.15 7.67
C GLY A 456 9.75 -43.78 8.40
N SER A 457 10.93 -43.18 8.55
CA SER A 457 11.12 -41.94 9.31
C SER A 457 10.99 -40.69 8.41
N ALA A 458 10.23 -39.71 8.86
CA ALA A 458 10.13 -38.39 8.19
C ALA A 458 11.28 -37.45 8.56
N HIS A 459 12.18 -37.86 9.46
CA HIS A 459 13.27 -37.01 9.95
C HIS A 459 14.26 -36.64 8.81
N PRO A 460 14.76 -35.41 8.75
CA PRO A 460 15.69 -35.00 7.69
C PRO A 460 16.98 -35.86 7.57
N LEU A 461 17.52 -36.34 8.69
CA LEU A 461 18.68 -37.24 8.68
C LEU A 461 18.33 -38.62 8.11
N ALA A 462 17.17 -39.15 8.40
CA ALA A 462 16.67 -40.38 7.83
C ALA A 462 16.58 -40.31 6.29
N ARG A 463 15.98 -39.21 5.79
CA ARG A 463 15.92 -38.96 4.34
C ARG A 463 17.28 -38.89 3.68
N ALA A 464 18.26 -38.27 4.35
CA ALA A 464 19.64 -38.19 3.86
C ALA A 464 20.29 -39.57 3.71
N ILE A 465 20.06 -40.45 4.70
CA ILE A 465 20.60 -41.83 4.67
C ILE A 465 19.94 -42.62 3.55
N VAL A 466 18.59 -42.55 3.43
CA VAL A 466 17.87 -43.25 2.37
C VAL A 466 18.23 -42.73 0.99
N ALA A 467 18.40 -41.43 0.80
CA ALA A 467 18.84 -40.84 -0.47
C ALA A 467 20.25 -41.29 -0.84
N CYS A 468 21.20 -41.27 0.10
CA CYS A 468 22.57 -41.75 -0.13
C CYS A 468 22.60 -43.23 -0.54
N ALA A 469 21.75 -44.06 0.04
CA ALA A 469 21.64 -45.48 -0.39
C ALA A 469 21.10 -45.60 -1.82
N ALA A 470 20.11 -44.81 -2.17
CA ALA A 470 19.53 -44.79 -3.53
C ALA A 470 20.53 -44.28 -4.57
N GLU A 471 21.28 -43.22 -4.30
CA GLU A 471 22.32 -42.69 -5.17
C GLU A 471 23.45 -43.71 -5.45
N ARG A 472 23.76 -44.56 -4.46
CA ARG A 472 24.73 -45.66 -4.63
C ARG A 472 24.12 -46.93 -5.23
N GLY A 473 22.85 -46.95 -5.59
CA GLY A 473 22.18 -48.11 -6.15
C GLY A 473 21.96 -49.26 -5.14
N ILE A 474 22.08 -48.98 -3.85
CA ILE A 474 21.92 -49.96 -2.78
C ILE A 474 20.42 -50.19 -2.55
N ARG A 475 19.97 -51.44 -2.60
CA ARG A 475 18.60 -51.81 -2.23
C ARG A 475 18.55 -52.19 -0.77
N PRO A 476 17.91 -51.37 0.09
CA PRO A 476 17.79 -51.69 1.50
C PRO A 476 17.00 -52.98 1.72
N PRO A 477 17.43 -53.87 2.62
CA PRO A 477 16.65 -55.05 2.99
C PRO A 477 15.29 -54.63 3.60
N THR A 478 14.29 -55.50 3.51
CA THR A 478 12.99 -55.28 4.14
C THR A 478 13.15 -55.52 5.64
N PRO A 479 12.89 -54.54 6.52
CA PRO A 479 12.98 -54.74 7.96
C PRO A 479 11.87 -55.70 8.41
N ALA A 480 12.22 -56.56 9.39
CA ALA A 480 11.24 -57.51 9.91
C ALA A 480 10.14 -56.86 10.79
N GLN A 481 10.48 -55.71 11.42
CA GLN A 481 9.58 -54.91 12.23
C GLN A 481 10.07 -53.47 12.25
N LEU A 482 9.18 -52.50 12.06
CA LEU A 482 9.42 -51.09 12.25
C LEU A 482 8.51 -50.64 13.42
N GLU A 483 9.09 -50.27 14.55
CA GLU A 483 8.39 -49.62 15.67
C GLU A 483 8.45 -48.11 15.57
#